data_a8f796b2c8ac9abc8c56649567517ab8
#
_entry.id   a8f796b2c8ac9abc8c56649567517ab8
#
_cell.length_a   1.000
_cell.length_b   1.000
_cell.length_c   1.000
_cell.angle_alpha   90.00
_cell.angle_beta   90.00
_cell.angle_gamma   90.00
#
_symmetry.space_group_name_H-M   'P 1'
#
loop_
_entity.id
_entity.type
_entity.pdbx_description
1 polymer ?
#
loop_
_entity_poly.entity_id
_entity_poly.type
_entity_poly.pdbx_seq_one_letter_code
_entity_poly.pdbx_strand_id
1 'polypeptide(L)'
;MDLSATIHLLGSVLGNVIEEQENTQAYSLVEDIRLAAKARRSGDLRAGQELETQIQRLDTEEARIIAAAFSLYFDLVNLAEESYRVSVLRQEERENHPIPVHDSIREAFCLLKQAGVSREEIAELLAQLQIQLVLTAHPTEAKRRTILSKLERIADLLQTLTDPEQLPRENQENLQALHDEITLFWLTDRARTDRPAVTDEVRTGLYFVDRVFWSVLPAIYQALDEALAEYYPGVSTTRTWLSLASWIGGDRDGNPNVTTAVTAESLRLHRGLAVSKHRSAFQEIARRLSLSAQRCPPPQDLLNWFRSRHPLPPHVAYLERRYAAEPYRLALSLLADDLAQASEEDVTANLLAEQSRPARLDVQDITIPSATS
;
A
#
# COMPACT_ATOMS: atom_id res chain seq x y z
N MET A 1 -12.41 2.60 -19.96
CA MET A 1 -13.26 3.83 -19.76
C MET A 1 -12.34 5.02 -19.79
N ASP A 2 -12.67 6.12 -20.45
CA ASP A 2 -11.84 7.33 -20.39
C ASP A 2 -12.10 8.12 -19.08
N LEU A 3 -11.22 9.07 -18.77
CA LEU A 3 -11.31 9.86 -17.54
C LEU A 3 -12.66 10.61 -17.41
N SER A 4 -13.14 11.19 -18.53
CA SER A 4 -14.40 11.95 -18.52
C SER A 4 -15.59 11.04 -18.22
N ALA A 5 -15.63 9.86 -18.83
CA ALA A 5 -16.68 8.87 -18.59
C ALA A 5 -16.64 8.34 -17.14
N THR A 6 -15.44 8.13 -16.57
CA THR A 6 -15.28 7.71 -15.17
C THR A 6 -15.76 8.78 -14.20
N ILE A 7 -15.36 10.03 -14.40
CA ILE A 7 -15.83 11.16 -13.58
C ILE A 7 -17.35 11.33 -13.66
N HIS A 8 -17.91 11.17 -14.89
CA HIS A 8 -19.35 11.25 -15.09
C HIS A 8 -20.10 10.13 -14.36
N LEU A 9 -19.61 8.90 -14.44
CA LEU A 9 -20.17 7.75 -13.71
C LEU A 9 -20.18 8.01 -12.20
N LEU A 10 -19.03 8.37 -11.63
CA LEU A 10 -18.91 8.64 -10.19
C LEU A 10 -19.80 9.81 -9.73
N GLY A 11 -19.86 10.87 -10.53
CA GLY A 11 -20.74 12.00 -10.26
C GLY A 11 -22.22 11.64 -10.31
N SER A 12 -22.63 10.80 -11.28
CA SER A 12 -24.02 10.32 -11.39
C SER A 12 -24.39 9.42 -10.22
N VAL A 13 -23.51 8.49 -9.82
CA VAL A 13 -23.75 7.62 -8.66
C VAL A 13 -23.84 8.45 -7.39
N LEU A 14 -22.94 9.40 -7.19
CA LEU A 14 -23.00 10.30 -6.03
C LEU A 14 -24.30 11.13 -6.02
N GLY A 15 -24.72 11.63 -7.17
CA GLY A 15 -25.99 12.35 -7.30
C GLY A 15 -27.19 11.51 -6.86
N ASN A 16 -27.29 10.26 -7.33
CA ASN A 16 -28.33 9.32 -6.90
C ASN A 16 -28.28 9.06 -5.39
N VAL A 17 -27.08 8.86 -4.84
CA VAL A 17 -26.90 8.65 -3.39
C VAL A 17 -27.38 9.87 -2.58
N ILE A 18 -27.08 11.11 -3.02
CA ILE A 18 -27.55 12.32 -2.34
C ILE A 18 -29.08 12.39 -2.40
N GLU A 19 -29.69 12.10 -3.55
CA GLU A 19 -31.14 12.09 -3.69
C GLU A 19 -31.82 11.05 -2.79
N GLU A 20 -31.26 9.85 -2.71
CA GLU A 20 -31.78 8.74 -1.89
C GLU A 20 -31.58 8.97 -0.38
N GLN A 21 -30.45 9.50 0.05
CA GLN A 21 -30.10 9.61 1.46
C GLN A 21 -30.60 10.92 2.11
N GLU A 22 -30.70 11.98 1.31
CA GLU A 22 -31.21 13.28 1.77
C GLU A 22 -32.60 13.51 1.18
N ASN A 23 -32.70 14.06 -0.02
CA ASN A 23 -33.93 14.24 -0.81
C ASN A 23 -33.64 14.88 -2.17
N THR A 24 -34.65 14.96 -3.05
CA THR A 24 -34.55 15.58 -4.38
C THR A 24 -34.18 17.09 -4.32
N GLN A 25 -34.56 17.79 -3.26
CA GLN A 25 -34.26 19.24 -3.12
C GLN A 25 -32.75 19.43 -2.85
N ALA A 26 -32.16 18.60 -1.96
CA ALA A 26 -30.74 18.61 -1.69
C ALA A 26 -29.93 18.31 -2.95
N TYR A 27 -30.32 17.27 -3.73
CA TYR A 27 -29.71 16.98 -5.01
C TYR A 27 -29.78 18.17 -5.98
N SER A 28 -30.96 18.78 -6.15
CA SER A 28 -31.14 19.95 -7.04
C SER A 28 -30.24 21.11 -6.60
N LEU A 29 -30.15 21.39 -5.30
CA LEU A 29 -29.32 22.44 -4.75
C LEU A 29 -27.80 22.19 -5.05
N VAL A 30 -27.32 20.96 -4.88
CA VAL A 30 -25.95 20.58 -5.22
C VAL A 30 -25.65 20.78 -6.70
N GLU A 31 -26.60 20.37 -7.59
CA GLU A 31 -26.46 20.54 -9.05
C GLU A 31 -26.49 22.00 -9.48
N ASP A 32 -27.38 22.82 -8.92
CA ASP A 32 -27.47 24.26 -9.21
C ASP A 32 -26.14 24.96 -8.85
N ILE A 33 -25.60 24.69 -7.68
CA ILE A 33 -24.30 25.24 -7.24
C ILE A 33 -23.17 24.75 -8.14
N ARG A 34 -23.16 23.45 -8.53
CA ARG A 34 -22.17 22.88 -9.43
C ARG A 34 -22.20 23.54 -10.80
N LEU A 35 -23.39 23.74 -11.37
CA LEU A 35 -23.58 24.40 -12.67
C LEU A 35 -23.17 25.87 -12.61
N ALA A 36 -23.57 26.61 -11.58
CA ALA A 36 -23.17 28.00 -11.38
C ALA A 36 -21.65 28.15 -11.21
N ALA A 37 -21.01 27.26 -10.45
CA ALA A 37 -19.56 27.24 -10.28
C ALA A 37 -18.82 26.94 -11.62
N LYS A 38 -19.38 26.04 -12.44
CA LYS A 38 -18.84 25.73 -13.77
C LYS A 38 -18.99 26.94 -14.73
N ALA A 39 -20.14 27.60 -14.76
CA ALA A 39 -20.38 28.81 -15.56
C ALA A 39 -19.45 29.95 -15.15
N ARG A 40 -19.30 30.20 -13.85
CA ARG A 40 -18.32 31.17 -13.32
C ARG A 40 -16.91 30.90 -13.81
N ARG A 41 -16.47 29.63 -13.79
CA ARG A 41 -15.13 29.22 -14.26
C ARG A 41 -14.95 29.42 -15.75
N SER A 42 -16.04 29.36 -16.52
CA SER A 42 -16.04 29.64 -17.98
C SER A 42 -16.09 31.15 -18.28
N GLY A 43 -16.07 32.04 -17.26
CA GLY A 43 -16.01 33.50 -17.40
C GLY A 43 -17.36 34.18 -17.27
N ASP A 44 -18.45 33.50 -16.89
CA ASP A 44 -19.73 34.12 -16.63
C ASP A 44 -19.75 34.80 -15.25
N LEU A 45 -19.62 36.13 -15.28
CA LEU A 45 -19.60 36.97 -14.06
C LEU A 45 -20.95 37.00 -13.36
N ARG A 46 -22.09 36.88 -14.11
CA ARG A 46 -23.41 36.84 -13.51
C ARG A 46 -23.63 35.57 -12.71
N ALA A 47 -23.27 34.45 -13.31
CA ALA A 47 -23.28 33.16 -12.59
C ALA A 47 -22.42 33.17 -11.31
N GLY A 48 -21.31 33.92 -11.31
CA GLY A 48 -20.49 34.13 -10.12
C GLY A 48 -21.21 34.89 -9.00
N GLN A 49 -21.94 35.98 -9.32
CA GLN A 49 -22.72 36.75 -8.36
C GLN A 49 -23.94 35.97 -7.82
N GLU A 50 -24.61 35.23 -8.70
CA GLU A 50 -25.72 34.34 -8.34
C GLU A 50 -25.25 33.26 -7.36
N LEU A 51 -24.10 32.62 -7.65
CA LEU A 51 -23.49 31.61 -6.77
C LEU A 51 -23.18 32.18 -5.38
N GLU A 52 -22.56 33.35 -5.29
CA GLU A 52 -22.30 34.00 -4.01
C GLU A 52 -23.60 34.28 -3.23
N THR A 53 -24.63 34.74 -3.93
CA THR A 53 -25.94 35.01 -3.32
C THR A 53 -26.61 33.73 -2.83
N GLN A 54 -26.53 32.65 -3.59
CA GLN A 54 -27.06 31.34 -3.20
C GLN A 54 -26.33 30.80 -1.96
N ILE A 55 -24.99 30.85 -1.94
CA ILE A 55 -24.20 30.38 -0.80
C ILE A 55 -24.52 31.16 0.48
N GLN A 56 -24.71 32.50 0.38
CA GLN A 56 -25.05 33.34 1.53
C GLN A 56 -26.44 33.04 2.11
N ARG A 57 -27.32 32.42 1.34
CA ARG A 57 -28.70 32.10 1.76
C ARG A 57 -28.86 30.70 2.33
N LEU A 58 -27.83 29.86 2.21
CA LEU A 58 -27.85 28.49 2.72
C LEU A 58 -28.05 28.51 4.24
N ASP A 59 -28.93 27.66 4.71
CA ASP A 59 -28.98 27.35 6.13
C ASP A 59 -27.84 26.41 6.53
N THR A 60 -27.70 26.10 7.81
CA THR A 60 -26.59 25.30 8.33
C THR A 60 -26.60 23.86 7.78
N GLU A 61 -27.79 23.30 7.60
CA GLU A 61 -27.95 21.94 7.10
C GLU A 61 -27.67 21.86 5.60
N GLU A 62 -28.19 22.78 4.82
CA GLU A 62 -27.88 22.91 3.40
C GLU A 62 -26.38 23.14 3.18
N ALA A 63 -25.74 23.99 3.96
CA ALA A 63 -24.30 24.22 3.88
C ALA A 63 -23.49 22.94 4.22
N ARG A 64 -23.95 22.16 5.21
CA ARG A 64 -23.38 20.87 5.56
C ARG A 64 -23.44 19.87 4.38
N ILE A 65 -24.60 19.74 3.76
CA ILE A 65 -24.82 18.85 2.61
C ILE A 65 -23.94 19.26 1.43
N ILE A 66 -23.92 20.56 1.10
CA ILE A 66 -23.09 21.09 0.01
C ILE A 66 -21.60 20.83 0.27
N ALA A 67 -21.11 21.12 1.46
CA ALA A 67 -19.71 20.88 1.83
C ALA A 67 -19.34 19.38 1.76
N ALA A 68 -20.23 18.51 2.23
CA ALA A 68 -20.05 17.06 2.16
C ALA A 68 -20.03 16.57 0.70
N ALA A 69 -21.00 16.99 -0.12
CA ALA A 69 -21.12 16.61 -1.52
C ALA A 69 -19.88 16.97 -2.33
N PHE A 70 -19.43 18.22 -2.25
CA PHE A 70 -18.23 18.64 -2.99
C PHE A 70 -16.95 17.99 -2.45
N SER A 71 -16.82 17.82 -1.14
CA SER A 71 -15.67 17.14 -0.55
C SER A 71 -15.56 15.69 -1.05
N LEU A 72 -16.69 14.96 -1.07
CA LEU A 72 -16.74 13.61 -1.58
C LEU A 72 -16.49 13.56 -3.09
N TYR A 73 -17.12 14.46 -3.84
CA TYR A 73 -16.91 14.57 -5.28
C TYR A 73 -15.43 14.77 -5.63
N PHE A 74 -14.72 15.65 -4.93
CA PHE A 74 -13.29 15.85 -5.18
C PHE A 74 -12.44 14.63 -4.84
N ASP A 75 -12.77 13.89 -3.77
CA ASP A 75 -12.08 12.64 -3.49
C ASP A 75 -12.29 11.61 -4.61
N LEU A 76 -13.51 11.49 -5.15
CA LEU A 76 -13.84 10.61 -6.26
C LEU A 76 -13.16 11.04 -7.58
N VAL A 77 -13.08 12.33 -7.86
CA VAL A 77 -12.37 12.88 -9.02
C VAL A 77 -10.88 12.58 -8.94
N ASN A 78 -10.24 12.85 -7.79
CA ASN A 78 -8.83 12.54 -7.58
C ASN A 78 -8.55 11.06 -7.79
N LEU A 79 -9.43 10.19 -7.28
CA LEU A 79 -9.32 8.74 -7.45
C LEU A 79 -9.44 8.34 -8.94
N ALA A 80 -10.37 8.96 -9.68
CA ALA A 80 -10.52 8.72 -11.12
C ALA A 80 -9.27 9.15 -11.90
N GLU A 81 -8.68 10.30 -11.54
CA GLU A 81 -7.44 10.81 -12.16
C GLU A 81 -6.25 9.88 -11.89
N GLU A 82 -6.10 9.40 -10.63
CA GLU A 82 -5.06 8.43 -10.27
C GLU A 82 -5.21 7.12 -11.03
N SER A 83 -6.43 6.57 -11.10
CA SER A 83 -6.72 5.34 -11.82
C SER A 83 -6.48 5.49 -13.33
N TYR A 84 -6.86 6.63 -13.89
CA TYR A 84 -6.62 6.94 -15.30
C TYR A 84 -5.12 7.06 -15.60
N ARG A 85 -4.34 7.73 -14.75
CA ARG A 85 -2.89 7.82 -14.90
C ARG A 85 -2.22 6.45 -14.96
N VAL A 86 -2.64 5.52 -14.09
CA VAL A 86 -2.12 4.14 -14.13
C VAL A 86 -2.48 3.45 -15.44
N SER A 87 -3.70 3.65 -15.96
CA SER A 87 -4.11 3.06 -17.24
C SER A 87 -3.34 3.61 -18.45
N VAL A 88 -3.04 4.92 -18.43
CA VAL A 88 -2.21 5.57 -19.47
C VAL A 88 -0.79 4.99 -19.46
N LEU A 89 -0.14 4.91 -18.29
CA LEU A 89 1.20 4.32 -18.18
C LEU A 89 1.27 2.89 -18.69
N ARG A 90 0.25 2.06 -18.36
CA ARG A 90 0.15 0.68 -18.87
C ARG A 90 -0.06 0.64 -20.39
N GLN A 91 -0.82 1.57 -20.93
CA GLN A 91 -1.03 1.67 -22.38
C GLN A 91 0.25 2.09 -23.11
N GLU A 92 0.96 3.10 -22.59
CA GLU A 92 2.26 3.54 -23.12
C GLU A 92 3.27 2.41 -23.15
N GLU A 93 3.34 1.60 -22.09
CA GLU A 93 4.22 0.44 -22.04
C GLU A 93 3.87 -0.60 -23.13
N ARG A 94 2.58 -0.90 -23.34
CA ARG A 94 2.13 -1.83 -24.37
C ARG A 94 2.44 -1.34 -25.79
N GLU A 95 2.17 -0.07 -26.06
CA GLU A 95 2.29 0.51 -27.40
C GLU A 95 3.75 0.75 -27.80
N ASN A 96 4.59 1.12 -26.85
CA ASN A 96 5.97 1.46 -27.09
C ASN A 96 6.96 0.30 -26.92
N HIS A 97 6.51 -0.86 -26.42
CA HIS A 97 7.42 -2.01 -26.28
C HIS A 97 8.11 -2.38 -27.62
N PRO A 98 9.44 -2.55 -27.66
CA PRO A 98 10.38 -2.70 -26.53
C PRO A 98 11.03 -1.41 -26.01
N ILE A 99 10.59 -0.24 -26.43
CA ILE A 99 11.15 1.04 -25.96
C ILE A 99 10.81 1.21 -24.46
N PRO A 100 11.77 1.56 -23.58
CA PRO A 100 11.48 1.81 -22.18
C PRO A 100 10.49 2.97 -21.98
N VAL A 101 9.61 2.84 -21.01
CA VAL A 101 8.72 3.93 -20.58
C VAL A 101 9.58 5.04 -19.95
N HIS A 102 9.23 6.29 -20.25
CA HIS A 102 9.91 7.46 -19.71
C HIS A 102 9.90 7.48 -18.17
N ASP A 103 11.01 7.92 -17.56
CA ASP A 103 11.23 7.93 -16.11
C ASP A 103 11.18 6.54 -15.42
N SER A 104 11.31 5.46 -16.20
CA SER A 104 11.41 4.11 -15.64
C SER A 104 12.86 3.72 -15.30
N ILE A 105 13.00 2.73 -14.39
CA ILE A 105 14.30 2.11 -14.10
C ILE A 105 14.93 1.57 -15.38
N ARG A 106 14.14 0.96 -16.26
CA ARG A 106 14.60 0.42 -17.54
C ARG A 106 15.16 1.50 -18.45
N GLU A 107 14.50 2.67 -18.54
CA GLU A 107 15.01 3.81 -19.31
C GLU A 107 16.33 4.32 -18.74
N ALA A 108 16.45 4.46 -17.43
CA ALA A 108 17.67 4.92 -16.78
C ALA A 108 18.88 4.04 -17.17
N PHE A 109 18.72 2.70 -17.13
CA PHE A 109 19.79 1.78 -17.56
C PHE A 109 20.04 1.79 -19.06
N CYS A 110 19.01 1.98 -19.89
CA CYS A 110 19.15 2.21 -21.32
C CYS A 110 20.04 3.44 -21.61
N LEU A 111 19.74 4.57 -20.97
CA LEU A 111 20.48 5.81 -21.12
C LEU A 111 21.94 5.68 -20.62
N LEU A 112 22.18 5.04 -19.49
CA LEU A 112 23.51 4.74 -18.97
C LEU A 112 24.32 3.89 -19.96
N LYS A 113 23.68 2.90 -20.59
CA LYS A 113 24.31 2.07 -21.61
C LYS A 113 24.67 2.87 -22.86
N GLN A 114 23.77 3.73 -23.32
CA GLN A 114 24.00 4.62 -24.47
C GLN A 114 25.10 5.64 -24.19
N ALA A 115 25.22 6.11 -22.96
CA ALA A 115 26.29 6.99 -22.51
C ALA A 115 27.68 6.31 -22.38
N GLY A 116 27.72 4.97 -22.60
CA GLY A 116 28.97 4.21 -22.58
C GLY A 116 29.46 3.85 -21.19
N VAL A 117 28.59 3.93 -20.16
CA VAL A 117 28.95 3.53 -18.79
C VAL A 117 29.29 2.03 -18.78
N SER A 118 30.39 1.67 -18.18
CA SER A 118 30.88 0.27 -18.12
C SER A 118 30.14 -0.57 -17.09
N ARG A 119 30.32 -1.89 -17.16
CA ARG A 119 29.76 -2.83 -16.17
C ARG A 119 30.37 -2.64 -14.79
N GLU A 120 31.63 -2.34 -14.74
CA GLU A 120 32.41 -2.09 -13.53
C GLU A 120 31.90 -0.86 -12.81
N GLU A 121 31.68 0.24 -13.55
CA GLU A 121 31.10 1.48 -13.00
C GLU A 121 29.67 1.27 -12.47
N ILE A 122 28.83 0.49 -13.17
CA ILE A 122 27.49 0.13 -12.68
C ILE A 122 27.59 -0.72 -11.42
N ALA A 123 28.50 -1.69 -11.36
CA ALA A 123 28.67 -2.51 -10.16
C ALA A 123 29.12 -1.68 -8.95
N GLU A 124 30.01 -0.71 -9.15
CA GLU A 124 30.44 0.24 -8.11
C GLU A 124 29.27 1.16 -7.66
N LEU A 125 28.49 1.67 -8.61
CA LEU A 125 27.30 2.48 -8.31
C LEU A 125 26.31 1.69 -7.45
N LEU A 126 25.98 0.45 -7.85
CA LEU A 126 25.03 -0.39 -7.13
C LEU A 126 25.55 -0.80 -5.74
N ALA A 127 26.86 -0.97 -5.59
CA ALA A 127 27.47 -1.24 -4.28
C ALA A 127 27.31 -0.08 -3.29
N GLN A 128 27.13 1.14 -3.78
CA GLN A 128 26.94 2.36 -2.98
C GLN A 128 25.48 2.84 -2.98
N LEU A 129 24.63 2.29 -3.84
CA LEU A 129 23.24 2.73 -3.97
C LEU A 129 22.49 2.53 -2.65
N GLN A 130 21.96 3.61 -2.13
CA GLN A 130 21.09 3.60 -0.97
C GLN A 130 20.03 4.70 -1.10
N ILE A 131 18.79 4.30 -1.10
CA ILE A 131 17.63 5.19 -1.10
C ILE A 131 16.83 4.91 0.17
N GLN A 132 16.54 5.96 0.92
CA GLN A 132 15.70 5.86 2.11
C GLN A 132 14.51 6.79 1.97
N LEU A 133 13.31 6.21 1.92
CA LEU A 133 12.06 6.95 1.93
C LEU A 133 11.62 7.17 3.37
N VAL A 134 11.47 8.43 3.77
CA VAL A 134 11.13 8.78 5.14
C VAL A 134 9.66 9.22 5.21
N LEU A 135 8.86 8.48 5.95
CA LEU A 135 7.47 8.83 6.22
C LEU A 135 7.40 9.93 7.27
N THR A 136 6.64 10.99 6.96
CA THR A 136 6.41 12.13 7.84
C THR A 136 4.93 12.26 8.17
N ALA A 137 4.60 12.76 9.36
CA ALA A 137 3.23 13.13 9.69
C ALA A 137 2.90 14.48 9.08
N HIS A 138 1.83 14.55 8.29
CA HIS A 138 1.28 15.82 7.82
C HIS A 138 -0.15 15.99 8.34
N PRO A 139 -0.37 16.81 9.39
CA PRO A 139 -1.66 16.89 10.08
C PRO A 139 -2.85 17.28 9.17
N THR A 140 -2.58 18.06 8.11
CA THR A 140 -3.61 18.52 7.16
C THR A 140 -4.02 17.49 6.14
N GLU A 141 -3.19 16.45 5.91
CA GLU A 141 -3.43 15.41 4.90
C GLU A 141 -3.89 14.08 5.51
N ALA A 142 -4.00 14.01 6.84
CA ALA A 142 -4.37 12.80 7.55
C ALA A 142 -5.85 12.43 7.37
N LYS A 143 -6.18 11.82 6.23
CA LYS A 143 -7.48 11.18 6.03
C LYS A 143 -7.70 10.06 7.05
N ARG A 144 -8.93 9.87 7.51
CA ARG A 144 -9.28 8.73 8.38
C ARG A 144 -9.05 7.42 7.63
N ARG A 145 -8.52 6.39 8.31
CA ARG A 145 -8.33 5.06 7.72
C ARG A 145 -9.60 4.51 7.06
N THR A 146 -10.76 4.77 7.66
CA THR A 146 -12.05 4.39 7.08
C THR A 146 -12.30 5.02 5.72
N ILE A 147 -11.87 6.28 5.51
CA ILE A 147 -11.97 6.97 4.22
C ILE A 147 -11.01 6.32 3.21
N LEU A 148 -9.75 6.10 3.61
CA LEU A 148 -8.76 5.45 2.74
C LEU A 148 -9.22 4.06 2.28
N SER A 149 -9.76 3.23 3.20
CA SER A 149 -10.26 1.91 2.86
C SER A 149 -11.48 1.93 1.92
N LYS A 150 -12.32 2.98 1.99
CA LYS A 150 -13.44 3.15 1.06
C LYS A 150 -12.94 3.55 -0.33
N LEU A 151 -12.01 4.51 -0.40
CA LEU A 151 -11.39 4.91 -1.65
C LEU A 151 -10.66 3.74 -2.33
N GLU A 152 -9.95 2.90 -1.56
CA GLU A 152 -9.30 1.67 -2.07
C GLU A 152 -10.34 0.74 -2.71
N ARG A 153 -11.46 0.44 -2.04
CA ARG A 153 -12.51 -0.41 -2.60
C ARG A 153 -13.19 0.18 -3.84
N ILE A 154 -13.40 1.50 -3.85
CA ILE A 154 -13.94 2.19 -5.03
C ILE A 154 -12.94 2.10 -6.19
N ALA A 155 -11.62 2.24 -5.95
CA ALA A 155 -10.59 2.08 -6.96
C ALA A 155 -10.59 0.67 -7.57
N ASP A 156 -10.70 -0.37 -6.73
CA ASP A 156 -10.76 -1.76 -7.17
C ASP A 156 -12.01 -2.02 -8.04
N LEU A 157 -13.15 -1.47 -7.65
CA LEU A 157 -14.39 -1.56 -8.44
C LEU A 157 -14.27 -0.83 -9.77
N LEU A 158 -13.66 0.36 -9.81
CA LEU A 158 -13.41 1.09 -11.05
C LEU A 158 -12.48 0.29 -11.98
N GLN A 159 -11.43 -0.32 -11.44
CA GLN A 159 -10.54 -1.16 -12.23
C GLN A 159 -11.30 -2.35 -12.82
N THR A 160 -12.15 -2.99 -12.03
CA THR A 160 -12.99 -4.10 -12.50
C THR A 160 -13.97 -3.65 -13.58
N LEU A 161 -14.65 -2.51 -13.40
CA LEU A 161 -15.59 -1.93 -14.38
C LEU A 161 -14.94 -1.51 -15.71
N THR A 162 -13.61 -1.39 -15.77
CA THR A 162 -12.87 -1.10 -17.00
C THR A 162 -12.49 -2.36 -17.79
N ASP A 163 -12.71 -3.56 -17.25
CA ASP A 163 -12.43 -4.82 -17.92
C ASP A 163 -13.46 -5.04 -19.06
N PRO A 164 -13.01 -5.11 -20.34
CA PRO A 164 -13.90 -5.32 -21.47
C PRO A 164 -14.49 -6.74 -21.54
N GLU A 165 -13.94 -7.70 -20.80
CA GLU A 165 -14.41 -9.09 -20.80
C GLU A 165 -15.50 -9.37 -19.76
N GLN A 166 -15.94 -8.37 -19.00
CA GLN A 166 -17.02 -8.53 -18.02
C GLN A 166 -18.33 -8.98 -18.65
N LEU A 167 -18.98 -9.93 -17.97
CA LEU A 167 -20.34 -10.31 -18.31
C LEU A 167 -21.33 -9.20 -17.88
N PRO A 168 -22.46 -9.02 -18.61
CA PRO A 168 -23.46 -8.01 -18.25
C PRO A 168 -23.95 -8.11 -16.79
N ARG A 169 -24.07 -9.32 -16.25
CA ARG A 169 -24.45 -9.54 -14.85
C ARG A 169 -23.38 -9.04 -13.88
N GLU A 170 -22.11 -9.36 -14.16
CA GLU A 170 -20.98 -8.92 -13.32
C GLU A 170 -20.84 -7.39 -13.34
N ASN A 171 -21.03 -6.77 -14.50
CA ASN A 171 -21.04 -5.32 -14.60
C ASN A 171 -22.15 -4.69 -13.77
N GLN A 172 -23.37 -5.26 -13.77
CA GLN A 172 -24.47 -4.78 -12.94
C GLN A 172 -24.19 -4.96 -11.45
N GLU A 173 -23.64 -6.11 -11.04
CA GLU A 173 -23.24 -6.38 -9.66
C GLU A 173 -22.16 -5.39 -9.20
N ASN A 174 -21.18 -5.09 -10.05
CA ASN A 174 -20.11 -4.12 -9.73
C ASN A 174 -20.61 -2.68 -9.66
N LEU A 175 -21.56 -2.28 -10.52
CA LEU A 175 -22.21 -0.96 -10.45
C LEU A 175 -23.02 -0.81 -9.15
N GLN A 176 -23.73 -1.87 -8.74
CA GLN A 176 -24.43 -1.86 -7.46
C GLN A 176 -23.46 -1.77 -6.29
N ALA A 177 -22.37 -2.55 -6.31
CA ALA A 177 -21.33 -2.47 -5.29
C ALA A 177 -20.68 -1.08 -5.20
N LEU A 178 -20.47 -0.42 -6.35
CA LEU A 178 -19.98 0.96 -6.41
C LEU A 178 -20.96 1.94 -5.75
N HIS A 179 -22.25 1.80 -6.06
CA HIS A 179 -23.30 2.60 -5.44
C HIS A 179 -23.33 2.39 -3.91
N ASP A 180 -23.26 1.15 -3.45
CA ASP A 180 -23.25 0.82 -2.02
C ASP A 180 -22.02 1.40 -1.30
N GLU A 181 -20.81 1.33 -1.89
CA GLU A 181 -19.60 1.92 -1.31
C GLU A 181 -19.66 3.45 -1.25
N ILE A 182 -20.23 4.11 -2.28
CA ILE A 182 -20.41 5.56 -2.28
C ILE A 182 -21.48 5.97 -1.26
N THR A 183 -22.55 5.18 -1.10
CA THR A 183 -23.55 5.38 -0.04
C THR A 183 -22.90 5.27 1.35
N LEU A 184 -22.13 4.22 1.60
CA LEU A 184 -21.40 4.06 2.85
C LEU A 184 -20.37 5.18 3.06
N PHE A 185 -19.80 5.74 1.98
CA PHE A 185 -18.90 6.87 2.06
C PHE A 185 -19.65 8.17 2.42
N TRP A 186 -20.81 8.41 1.82
CA TRP A 186 -21.69 9.53 2.16
C TRP A 186 -22.08 9.54 3.64
N LEU A 187 -22.47 8.39 4.17
CA LEU A 187 -22.88 8.19 5.56
C LEU A 187 -21.71 8.14 6.56
N THR A 188 -20.46 8.25 6.08
CA THR A 188 -19.29 8.20 6.95
C THR A 188 -18.86 9.59 7.38
N ASP A 189 -18.77 9.81 8.71
CA ASP A 189 -18.24 11.02 9.29
C ASP A 189 -16.81 11.31 8.81
N ARG A 190 -16.63 12.43 8.14
CA ARG A 190 -15.33 12.88 7.61
C ARG A 190 -14.55 13.68 8.65
N ALA A 191 -15.26 14.46 9.45
CA ALA A 191 -14.65 15.22 10.51
C ALA A 191 -14.23 14.32 11.68
N ARG A 192 -13.06 14.58 12.22
CA ARG A 192 -12.66 13.98 13.50
C ARG A 192 -13.20 14.85 14.61
N THR A 193 -13.92 14.27 15.54
CA THR A 193 -14.38 14.95 16.75
C THR A 193 -13.23 15.22 17.71
N ASP A 194 -12.23 14.33 17.71
CA ASP A 194 -11.07 14.40 18.59
C ASP A 194 -9.77 14.60 17.80
N ARG A 195 -8.83 15.32 18.40
CA ARG A 195 -7.48 15.45 17.86
C ARG A 195 -6.80 14.08 17.85
N PRO A 196 -6.26 13.61 16.70
CA PRO A 196 -5.60 12.32 16.64
C PRO A 196 -4.41 12.26 17.60
N ALA A 197 -4.27 11.14 18.29
CA ALA A 197 -3.05 10.85 19.04
C ALA A 197 -1.88 10.56 18.07
N VAL A 198 -0.66 10.80 18.51
CA VAL A 198 0.56 10.49 17.72
C VAL A 198 0.58 9.02 17.29
N THR A 199 0.10 8.11 18.12
CA THR A 199 -0.01 6.68 17.78
C THR A 199 -1.02 6.39 16.66
N ASP A 200 -2.02 7.25 16.44
CA ASP A 200 -2.94 7.12 15.31
C ASP A 200 -2.29 7.57 14.00
N GLU A 201 -1.42 8.58 14.08
CA GLU A 201 -0.58 8.98 12.95
C GLU A 201 0.41 7.86 12.57
N VAL A 202 1.05 7.22 13.56
CA VAL A 202 1.90 6.03 13.34
C VAL A 202 1.13 4.91 12.63
N ARG A 203 -0.07 4.59 13.12
CA ARG A 203 -0.93 3.57 12.48
C ARG A 203 -1.34 3.93 11.06
N THR A 204 -1.50 5.22 10.77
CA THR A 204 -1.79 5.71 9.41
C THR A 204 -0.57 5.55 8.50
N GLY A 205 0.63 5.91 8.95
CA GLY A 205 1.86 5.66 8.20
C GLY A 205 2.07 4.16 7.93
N LEU A 206 1.86 3.32 8.95
CA LEU A 206 1.96 1.86 8.82
C LEU A 206 0.90 1.25 7.90
N TYR A 207 -0.27 1.87 7.76
CA TYR A 207 -1.27 1.45 6.77
C TYR A 207 -0.71 1.53 5.34
N PHE A 208 0.01 2.60 4.98
CA PHE A 208 0.65 2.69 3.67
C PHE A 208 1.78 1.68 3.49
N VAL A 209 2.54 1.40 4.56
CA VAL A 209 3.55 0.32 4.52
C VAL A 209 2.90 -1.03 4.26
N ASP A 210 1.79 -1.32 4.95
CA ASP A 210 1.05 -2.57 4.85
C ASP A 210 0.41 -2.77 3.47
N ARG A 211 -0.26 -1.75 2.96
CA ARG A 211 -1.12 -1.83 1.78
C ARG A 211 -0.40 -1.54 0.47
N VAL A 212 0.57 -0.65 0.50
CA VAL A 212 1.25 -0.16 -0.71
C VAL A 212 2.68 -0.68 -0.78
N PHE A 213 3.54 -0.23 0.14
CA PHE A 213 4.98 -0.52 0.02
C PHE A 213 5.29 -2.01 0.06
N TRP A 214 4.61 -2.81 0.91
CA TRP A 214 4.85 -4.25 1.00
C TRP A 214 4.61 -4.98 -0.31
N SER A 215 3.62 -4.58 -1.09
CA SER A 215 3.30 -5.18 -2.37
C SER A 215 4.14 -4.65 -3.54
N VAL A 216 4.56 -3.38 -3.47
CA VAL A 216 5.25 -2.69 -4.58
C VAL A 216 6.76 -2.89 -4.53
N LEU A 217 7.36 -2.95 -3.33
CA LEU A 217 8.82 -3.11 -3.19
C LEU A 217 9.40 -4.30 -3.98
N PRO A 218 8.83 -5.50 -3.94
CA PRO A 218 9.34 -6.62 -4.75
C PRO A 218 9.34 -6.33 -6.25
N ALA A 219 8.30 -5.65 -6.77
CA ALA A 219 8.23 -5.29 -8.18
C ALA A 219 9.30 -4.25 -8.57
N ILE A 220 9.63 -3.32 -7.68
CA ILE A 220 10.71 -2.34 -7.89
C ILE A 220 12.07 -3.06 -7.96
N TYR A 221 12.33 -4.02 -7.06
CA TYR A 221 13.56 -4.82 -7.12
C TYR A 221 13.63 -5.67 -8.38
N GLN A 222 12.51 -6.30 -8.76
CA GLN A 222 12.43 -7.07 -9.99
C GLN A 222 12.68 -6.21 -11.24
N ALA A 223 12.12 -5.00 -11.31
CA ALA A 223 12.37 -4.08 -12.41
C ALA A 223 13.85 -3.70 -12.55
N LEU A 224 14.56 -3.55 -11.42
CA LEU A 224 16.00 -3.34 -11.43
C LEU A 224 16.76 -4.57 -11.96
N ASP A 225 16.42 -5.76 -11.49
CA ASP A 225 17.06 -7.01 -11.91
C ASP A 225 16.84 -7.26 -13.41
N GLU A 226 15.63 -7.01 -13.92
CA GLU A 226 15.30 -7.13 -15.35
C GLU A 226 16.09 -6.13 -16.20
N ALA A 227 16.18 -4.87 -15.77
CA ALA A 227 16.97 -3.85 -16.47
C ALA A 227 18.49 -4.19 -16.47
N LEU A 228 19.01 -4.71 -15.35
CA LEU A 228 20.41 -5.18 -15.28
C LEU A 228 20.64 -6.38 -16.19
N ALA A 229 19.73 -7.33 -16.22
CA ALA A 229 19.84 -8.50 -17.11
C ALA A 229 19.86 -8.11 -18.59
N GLU A 230 19.07 -7.09 -18.98
CA GLU A 230 18.98 -6.59 -20.35
C GLU A 230 20.21 -5.76 -20.78
N TYR A 231 20.62 -4.78 -19.97
CA TYR A 231 21.65 -3.81 -20.37
C TYR A 231 23.05 -4.13 -19.85
N TYR A 232 23.15 -4.81 -18.71
CA TYR A 232 24.42 -5.14 -18.02
C TYR A 232 24.45 -6.60 -17.53
N PRO A 233 24.37 -7.59 -18.45
CA PRO A 233 24.32 -8.99 -18.08
C PRO A 233 25.46 -9.41 -17.16
N GLY A 234 25.14 -10.10 -16.07
CA GLY A 234 26.12 -10.56 -15.06
C GLY A 234 26.44 -9.54 -13.96
N VAL A 235 25.83 -8.35 -14.00
CA VAL A 235 25.78 -7.44 -12.84
C VAL A 235 24.51 -7.75 -12.06
N SER A 236 24.63 -7.85 -10.75
CA SER A 236 23.49 -8.06 -9.84
C SER A 236 23.68 -7.28 -8.55
N THR A 237 22.59 -6.93 -7.89
CA THR A 237 22.66 -6.37 -6.54
C THR A 237 22.18 -7.40 -5.53
N THR A 238 22.99 -7.66 -4.50
CA THR A 238 22.65 -8.54 -3.38
C THR A 238 22.30 -7.75 -2.12
N ARG A 239 22.41 -6.42 -2.18
CA ARG A 239 22.17 -5.54 -1.04
C ARG A 239 20.79 -4.91 -1.09
N THR A 240 20.22 -4.68 0.08
CA THR A 240 19.05 -3.81 0.23
C THR A 240 19.45 -2.37 -0.06
N TRP A 241 18.96 -1.82 -1.17
CA TRP A 241 19.27 -0.47 -1.60
C TRP A 241 18.12 0.52 -1.37
N LEU A 242 16.90 0.01 -1.19
CA LEU A 242 15.70 0.81 -0.90
C LEU A 242 15.16 0.43 0.48
N SER A 243 15.07 1.40 1.37
CA SER A 243 14.59 1.22 2.74
C SER A 243 13.52 2.25 3.11
N LEU A 244 12.69 1.90 4.06
CA LEU A 244 11.70 2.80 4.64
C LEU A 244 12.15 3.24 6.02
N ALA A 245 11.95 4.51 6.31
CA ALA A 245 12.11 5.09 7.64
C ALA A 245 10.87 5.90 8.01
N SER A 246 10.75 6.32 9.24
CA SER A 246 9.64 7.14 9.70
C SER A 246 10.08 8.10 10.80
N TRP A 247 9.67 9.34 10.67
CA TRP A 247 9.75 10.34 11.74
C TRP A 247 8.52 10.28 12.65
N ILE A 248 7.45 9.65 12.19
CA ILE A 248 6.16 9.61 12.90
C ILE A 248 6.33 8.87 14.23
N GLY A 249 6.04 9.54 15.32
CA GLY A 249 6.21 8.99 16.68
C GLY A 249 7.64 8.99 17.22
N GLY A 250 8.63 9.46 16.44
CA GLY A 250 10.04 9.58 16.86
C GLY A 250 10.54 11.01 16.91
N ASP A 251 10.12 11.85 15.99
CA ASP A 251 10.50 13.24 15.90
C ASP A 251 9.75 14.08 16.95
N ARG A 252 10.52 14.79 17.78
CA ARG A 252 10.02 15.60 18.90
C ARG A 252 10.02 17.09 18.61
N ASP A 253 10.44 17.51 17.40
CA ASP A 253 10.58 18.91 17.08
C ASP A 253 9.26 19.68 17.25
N GLY A 254 9.20 20.46 18.32
CA GLY A 254 8.02 21.27 18.68
C GLY A 254 6.76 20.49 19.09
N ASN A 255 6.77 19.16 19.17
CA ASN A 255 5.61 18.35 19.54
C ASN A 255 5.77 17.72 20.94
N PRO A 256 5.20 18.30 22.01
CA PRO A 256 5.32 17.76 23.36
C PRO A 256 4.62 16.40 23.55
N ASN A 257 3.77 15.98 22.62
CA ASN A 257 3.05 14.71 22.68
C ASN A 257 3.92 13.53 22.22
N VAL A 258 5.08 13.76 21.56
CA VAL A 258 6.03 12.74 21.19
C VAL A 258 6.96 12.43 22.38
N THR A 259 6.46 11.64 23.30
CA THR A 259 7.19 11.19 24.49
C THR A 259 8.00 9.92 24.22
N THR A 260 8.91 9.56 25.13
CA THR A 260 9.64 8.27 25.04
C THR A 260 8.72 7.06 25.00
N ALA A 261 7.61 7.10 25.77
CA ALA A 261 6.59 6.04 25.74
C ALA A 261 5.92 5.93 24.35
N VAL A 262 5.61 7.06 23.74
CA VAL A 262 5.05 7.09 22.37
C VAL A 262 6.05 6.55 21.34
N THR A 263 7.33 6.91 21.45
CA THR A 263 8.37 6.39 20.56
C THR A 263 8.53 4.87 20.72
N ALA A 264 8.55 4.37 21.97
CA ALA A 264 8.61 2.93 22.23
C ALA A 264 7.40 2.19 21.65
N GLU A 265 6.18 2.73 21.82
CA GLU A 265 4.96 2.15 21.21
C GLU A 265 5.03 2.20 19.67
N SER A 266 5.56 3.28 19.09
CA SER A 266 5.76 3.38 17.65
C SER A 266 6.67 2.27 17.12
N LEU A 267 7.82 2.03 17.76
CA LEU A 267 8.73 0.95 17.41
C LEU A 267 8.09 -0.43 17.57
N ARG A 268 7.27 -0.62 18.62
CA ARG A 268 6.49 -1.85 18.83
C ARG A 268 5.50 -2.10 17.68
N LEU A 269 4.80 -1.06 17.24
CA LEU A 269 3.86 -1.15 16.11
C LEU A 269 4.58 -1.46 14.79
N HIS A 270 5.72 -0.83 14.52
CA HIS A 270 6.54 -1.12 13.34
C HIS A 270 7.01 -2.58 13.32
N ARG A 271 7.57 -3.05 14.44
CA ARG A 271 7.98 -4.46 14.55
C ARG A 271 6.80 -5.41 14.41
N GLY A 272 5.67 -5.12 15.04
CA GLY A 272 4.46 -5.95 14.95
C GLY A 272 3.99 -6.12 13.51
N LEU A 273 4.00 -5.04 12.71
CA LEU A 273 3.67 -5.12 11.29
C LEU A 273 4.68 -5.99 10.53
N ALA A 274 5.99 -5.76 10.70
CA ALA A 274 7.03 -6.51 10.01
C ALA A 274 6.93 -8.02 10.32
N VAL A 275 6.81 -8.38 11.61
CA VAL A 275 6.63 -9.77 12.04
C VAL A 275 5.38 -10.40 11.43
N SER A 276 4.25 -9.69 11.46
CA SER A 276 2.99 -10.17 10.88
C SER A 276 3.12 -10.46 9.38
N LYS A 277 3.76 -9.55 8.64
CA LYS A 277 3.96 -9.69 7.19
C LYS A 277 4.88 -10.86 6.83
N HIS A 278 6.02 -10.97 7.50
CA HIS A 278 6.95 -12.10 7.27
C HIS A 278 6.32 -13.43 7.65
N ARG A 279 5.59 -13.49 8.77
CA ARG A 279 4.86 -14.69 9.18
C ARG A 279 3.85 -15.13 8.11
N SER A 280 3.06 -14.20 7.60
CA SER A 280 2.09 -14.47 6.53
C SER A 280 2.77 -14.96 5.26
N ALA A 281 3.89 -14.35 4.87
CA ALA A 281 4.68 -14.78 3.72
C ALA A 281 5.22 -16.20 3.90
N PHE A 282 5.81 -16.53 5.06
CA PHE A 282 6.27 -17.89 5.34
C PHE A 282 5.13 -18.92 5.30
N GLN A 283 3.97 -18.59 5.85
CA GLN A 283 2.80 -19.47 5.79
C GLN A 283 2.31 -19.68 4.36
N GLU A 284 2.33 -18.65 3.53
CA GLU A 284 1.95 -18.77 2.13
C GLU A 284 2.95 -19.62 1.34
N ILE A 285 4.24 -19.35 1.49
CA ILE A 285 5.29 -20.14 0.83
C ILE A 285 5.23 -21.60 1.32
N ALA A 286 5.03 -21.84 2.62
CA ALA A 286 4.88 -23.18 3.17
C ALA A 286 3.71 -23.95 2.52
N ARG A 287 2.61 -23.27 2.18
CA ARG A 287 1.48 -23.90 1.46
C ARG A 287 1.87 -24.32 0.03
N ARG A 288 2.74 -23.56 -0.62
CA ARG A 288 3.20 -23.82 -2.01
C ARG A 288 4.32 -24.85 -2.06
N LEU A 289 5.22 -24.85 -1.07
CA LEU A 289 6.40 -25.73 -1.03
C LEU A 289 6.12 -27.10 -0.37
N SER A 290 5.13 -27.82 -0.87
CA SER A 290 4.89 -29.21 -0.49
C SER A 290 5.81 -30.19 -1.24
N LEU A 291 7.12 -29.87 -1.26
CA LEU A 291 8.12 -30.67 -2.00
C LEU A 291 8.48 -31.92 -1.21
N SER A 292 8.35 -33.09 -1.87
CA SER A 292 8.75 -34.36 -1.29
C SER A 292 10.27 -34.47 -1.17
N ALA A 293 10.76 -34.86 -0.01
CA ALA A 293 12.18 -35.13 0.22
C ALA A 293 12.78 -36.20 -0.73
N GLN A 294 11.94 -37.09 -1.27
CA GLN A 294 12.38 -38.10 -2.24
C GLN A 294 12.66 -37.50 -3.63
N ARG A 295 11.88 -36.46 -4.03
CA ARG A 295 12.01 -35.82 -5.34
C ARG A 295 12.95 -34.62 -5.31
N CYS A 296 12.96 -33.91 -4.19
CA CYS A 296 13.81 -32.77 -3.94
C CYS A 296 14.46 -32.93 -2.55
N PRO A 297 15.60 -33.66 -2.49
CA PRO A 297 16.29 -33.89 -1.23
C PRO A 297 16.71 -32.57 -0.59
N PRO A 298 16.51 -32.38 0.73
CA PRO A 298 16.95 -31.17 1.41
C PRO A 298 18.49 -31.11 1.45
N PRO A 299 19.07 -29.89 1.29
CA PRO A 299 20.52 -29.72 1.43
C PRO A 299 20.96 -30.00 2.86
N GLN A 300 22.27 -30.36 3.02
CA GLN A 300 22.82 -30.73 4.31
C GLN A 300 22.67 -29.65 5.37
N ASP A 301 22.76 -28.38 4.96
CA ASP A 301 22.59 -27.23 5.86
C ASP A 301 21.18 -27.17 6.46
N LEU A 302 20.15 -27.44 5.68
CA LEU A 302 18.77 -27.52 6.19
C LEU A 302 18.61 -28.67 7.18
N LEU A 303 19.24 -29.82 6.92
CA LEU A 303 19.24 -30.94 7.86
C LEU A 303 19.99 -30.60 9.16
N ASN A 304 21.11 -29.90 9.06
CA ASN A 304 21.86 -29.42 10.21
C ASN A 304 21.05 -28.41 11.02
N TRP A 305 20.35 -27.50 10.35
CA TRP A 305 19.45 -26.54 10.99
C TRP A 305 18.33 -27.25 11.77
N PHE A 306 17.70 -28.30 11.23
CA PHE A 306 16.72 -29.09 11.99
C PHE A 306 17.36 -29.73 13.23
N ARG A 307 18.54 -30.32 13.10
CA ARG A 307 19.23 -30.94 14.23
C ARG A 307 19.55 -29.93 15.35
N SER A 308 19.95 -28.71 15.00
CA SER A 308 20.25 -27.66 15.97
C SER A 308 19.03 -27.20 16.76
N ARG A 309 17.82 -27.44 16.23
CA ARG A 309 16.54 -27.05 16.85
C ARG A 309 15.90 -28.13 17.71
N HIS A 310 16.45 -29.34 17.72
CA HIS A 310 15.93 -30.40 18.56
C HIS A 310 16.41 -30.31 20.01
N PRO A 311 15.49 -30.64 20.98
CA PRO A 311 14.10 -31.02 20.79
C PRO A 311 13.20 -29.83 20.43
N LEU A 312 12.23 -30.02 19.53
CA LEU A 312 11.26 -29.00 19.21
C LEU A 312 10.35 -28.67 20.40
N PRO A 313 9.92 -27.40 20.54
CA PRO A 313 8.92 -27.02 21.54
C PRO A 313 7.64 -27.87 21.42
N PRO A 314 6.97 -28.23 22.53
CA PRO A 314 5.82 -29.15 22.52
C PRO A 314 4.67 -28.72 21.59
N HIS A 315 4.42 -27.41 21.49
CA HIS A 315 3.33 -26.86 20.69
C HIS A 315 3.56 -26.98 19.17
N VAL A 316 4.80 -27.17 18.71
CA VAL A 316 5.16 -27.37 17.28
C VAL A 316 5.69 -28.76 16.96
N ALA A 317 5.95 -29.59 17.96
CA ALA A 317 6.50 -30.93 17.74
C ALA A 317 5.61 -31.83 16.84
N TYR A 318 4.32 -31.57 16.76
CA TYR A 318 3.41 -32.25 15.87
C TYR A 318 3.69 -31.97 14.38
N LEU A 319 4.29 -30.82 14.04
CA LEU A 319 4.62 -30.43 12.67
C LEU A 319 5.64 -31.38 12.06
N GLU A 320 6.58 -31.88 12.86
CA GLU A 320 7.59 -32.82 12.42
C GLU A 320 6.96 -34.12 11.88
N ARG A 321 5.96 -34.66 12.58
CA ARG A 321 5.23 -35.84 12.10
C ARG A 321 4.35 -35.50 10.90
N ARG A 322 3.72 -34.32 10.93
CA ARG A 322 2.81 -33.88 9.86
C ARG A 322 3.53 -33.66 8.53
N TYR A 323 4.75 -33.11 8.58
CA TYR A 323 5.55 -32.76 7.39
C TYR A 323 6.82 -33.58 7.27
N ALA A 324 6.84 -34.82 7.78
CA ALA A 324 8.01 -35.68 7.77
C ALA A 324 8.61 -35.90 6.37
N ALA A 325 7.78 -35.89 5.32
CA ALA A 325 8.21 -36.03 3.93
C ALA A 325 8.38 -34.67 3.20
N GLU A 326 8.10 -33.55 3.85
CA GLU A 326 8.07 -32.20 3.27
C GLU A 326 8.99 -31.24 4.04
N PRO A 327 10.33 -31.40 3.99
CA PRO A 327 11.27 -30.70 4.86
C PRO A 327 11.23 -29.18 4.68
N TYR A 328 11.05 -28.67 3.45
CA TYR A 328 10.96 -27.24 3.20
C TYR A 328 9.73 -26.62 3.84
N ARG A 329 8.61 -27.33 3.78
CA ARG A 329 7.36 -26.90 4.42
C ARG A 329 7.47 -26.92 5.93
N LEU A 330 8.15 -27.94 6.48
CA LEU A 330 8.44 -28.01 7.92
C LEU A 330 9.28 -26.80 8.36
N ALA A 331 10.36 -26.48 7.65
CA ALA A 331 11.22 -25.35 7.98
C ALA A 331 10.44 -24.03 8.01
N LEU A 332 9.69 -23.74 6.95
CA LEU A 332 8.91 -22.50 6.86
C LEU A 332 7.80 -22.41 7.93
N SER A 333 7.21 -23.56 8.29
CA SER A 333 6.21 -23.61 9.36
C SER A 333 6.83 -23.34 10.74
N LEU A 334 8.04 -23.83 11.00
CA LEU A 334 8.79 -23.55 12.23
C LEU A 334 9.22 -22.06 12.29
N LEU A 335 9.70 -21.50 11.18
CA LEU A 335 10.04 -20.08 11.10
C LEU A 335 8.83 -19.17 11.31
N ALA A 336 7.66 -19.55 10.76
CA ALA A 336 6.42 -18.81 11.00
C ALA A 336 5.99 -18.85 12.47
N ASP A 337 6.26 -19.95 13.17
CA ASP A 337 6.00 -20.08 14.61
C ASP A 337 6.99 -19.25 15.45
N ASP A 338 8.27 -19.28 15.10
CA ASP A 338 9.29 -18.43 15.76
C ASP A 338 8.91 -16.96 15.69
N LEU A 339 8.41 -16.50 14.54
CA LEU A 339 7.91 -15.13 14.37
C LEU A 339 6.66 -14.85 15.21
N ALA A 340 5.77 -15.84 15.38
CA ALA A 340 4.62 -15.70 16.25
C ALA A 340 5.03 -15.46 17.70
N GLN A 341 6.00 -16.24 18.20
CA GLN A 341 6.54 -16.08 19.56
C GLN A 341 7.27 -14.73 19.72
N ALA A 342 8.06 -14.32 18.72
CA ALA A 342 8.74 -13.04 18.73
C ALA A 342 7.79 -11.83 18.80
N SER A 343 6.53 -11.96 18.35
CA SER A 343 5.53 -10.90 18.43
C SER A 343 4.93 -10.73 19.84
N GLU A 344 4.98 -11.78 20.66
CA GLU A 344 4.47 -11.78 22.03
C GLU A 344 5.48 -11.16 23.01
N GLU A 345 6.76 -11.07 22.65
CA GLU A 345 7.78 -10.45 23.48
C GLU A 345 7.61 -8.94 23.52
N ASP A 346 7.71 -8.34 24.73
CA ASP A 346 7.69 -6.89 24.90
C ASP A 346 8.96 -6.26 24.34
N VAL A 347 8.87 -5.76 23.12
CA VAL A 347 9.97 -5.08 22.43
C VAL A 347 10.43 -3.84 23.17
N THR A 348 9.50 -3.16 23.85
CA THR A 348 9.81 -1.96 24.60
C THR A 348 10.80 -2.27 25.74
N ALA A 349 10.57 -3.36 26.46
CA ALA A 349 11.49 -3.81 27.50
C ALA A 349 12.86 -4.18 26.93
N ASN A 350 12.91 -4.81 25.76
CA ASN A 350 14.16 -5.20 25.11
C ASN A 350 14.93 -4.01 24.50
N LEU A 351 14.22 -3.00 23.97
CA LEU A 351 14.84 -1.79 23.41
C LEU A 351 15.38 -0.83 24.50
N LEU A 352 14.75 -0.83 25.68
CA LEU A 352 15.12 0.04 26.79
C LEU A 352 16.06 -0.65 27.79
N ALA A 353 16.25 -1.96 27.70
CA ALA A 353 17.19 -2.69 28.53
C ALA A 353 18.61 -2.46 28.02
N GLU A 354 19.53 -2.12 28.94
CA GLU A 354 20.97 -2.00 28.64
C GLU A 354 21.62 -3.31 28.17
N GLN A 355 20.95 -4.44 28.36
CA GLN A 355 21.38 -5.75 27.85
C GLN A 355 20.59 -6.09 26.59
N SER A 356 21.23 -5.95 25.45
CA SER A 356 20.73 -6.49 24.20
C SER A 356 20.67 -8.02 24.30
N ARG A 357 19.47 -8.59 24.42
CA ARG A 357 19.31 -10.02 24.14
C ARG A 357 19.54 -10.21 22.64
N PRO A 358 20.37 -11.20 22.24
CA PRO A 358 20.51 -11.52 20.84
C PRO A 358 19.11 -11.79 20.28
N ALA A 359 18.78 -11.15 19.16
CA ALA A 359 17.54 -11.45 18.45
C ALA A 359 17.48 -12.96 18.22
N ARG A 360 16.37 -13.62 18.58
CA ARG A 360 16.19 -15.08 18.35
C ARG A 360 16.21 -15.45 16.88
N LEU A 361 16.07 -14.48 16.02
CA LEU A 361 16.15 -14.56 14.57
C LEU A 361 17.05 -13.42 14.07
N ASP A 362 18.26 -13.71 13.72
CA ASP A 362 19.00 -12.89 12.77
C ASP A 362 18.45 -13.24 11.38
N VAL A 363 17.81 -12.25 10.73
CA VAL A 363 17.23 -12.45 9.39
C VAL A 363 18.34 -12.79 8.37
N GLN A 364 19.59 -12.44 8.68
CA GLN A 364 20.76 -12.78 7.87
C GLN A 364 21.13 -14.27 7.97
N ASP A 365 20.74 -14.97 9.04
CA ASP A 365 20.94 -16.42 9.19
C ASP A 365 19.88 -17.25 8.44
N ILE A 366 18.83 -16.60 7.89
CA ILE A 366 17.79 -17.26 7.07
C ILE A 366 18.20 -17.17 5.59
N THR A 367 19.38 -17.54 5.24
CA THR A 367 19.72 -17.84 3.86
C THR A 367 19.15 -19.21 3.51
N ILE A 368 17.96 -19.21 2.87
CA ILE A 368 17.54 -20.36 2.09
C ILE A 368 18.57 -20.49 0.96
N PRO A 369 19.29 -21.61 0.86
CA PRO A 369 20.23 -21.79 -0.25
C PRO A 369 19.48 -21.57 -1.55
N SER A 370 19.94 -20.62 -2.37
CA SER A 370 19.42 -20.46 -3.72
C SER A 370 19.54 -21.80 -4.44
N ALA A 371 18.46 -22.29 -4.99
CA ALA A 371 18.45 -23.46 -5.85
C ALA A 371 19.10 -23.09 -7.19
N THR A 372 20.44 -22.88 -7.17
CA THR A 372 21.25 -22.67 -8.36
C THR A 372 22.48 -23.55 -8.27
N SER A 373 22.36 -24.72 -8.83
CA SER A 373 23.40 -25.42 -9.58
C SER A 373 22.77 -26.48 -10.45
#